data_cdab96d4296e07afbaa1cb4449f54a0d
#
_entry.id   cdab96d4296e07afbaa1cb4449f54a0d
#
_cell.length_a   1.000
_cell.length_b   1.000
_cell.length_c   1.000
_cell.angle_alpha   90.00
_cell.angle_beta   90.00
_cell.angle_gamma   90.00
#
_symmetry.space_group_name_H-M   'P 1'
#
loop_
_entity.id
_entity.type
_entity.pdbx_description
1 polymer ?
#
loop_
_entity_poly.entity_id
_entity_poly.type
_entity_poly.pdbx_seq_one_letter_code
_entity_poly.pdbx_strand_id
1 'polypeptide(L)'
;MTESISTVVRGDAAAWRALPTPGVSIKVLRDDKETGESTFLLRFESGAHFPAHNHPGGEQVFVLEGDLQIGRERLRAGDYLYTPPNGKHAVSTEGGCLLLATTPKPIEILKA
;
A
#
# COMPACT_ATOMS: atom_id res chain seq x y z
N MET A 1 4.23 8.92 35.31
CA MET A 1 3.90 7.79 34.39
C MET A 1 3.08 8.32 33.23
N THR A 2 3.46 7.97 32.03
CA THR A 2 2.77 8.42 30.83
C THR A 2 1.78 7.35 30.39
N GLU A 3 0.54 7.74 30.17
CA GLU A 3 -0.43 6.82 29.61
C GLU A 3 -0.24 6.70 28.09
N SER A 4 -0.36 5.48 27.58
CA SER A 4 -0.40 5.25 26.15
C SER A 4 -1.81 5.54 25.66
N ILE A 5 -1.92 6.42 24.68
CA ILE A 5 -3.22 6.80 24.11
C ILE A 5 -3.29 6.29 22.69
N SER A 6 -4.36 5.55 22.39
CA SER A 6 -4.61 5.09 21.03
C SER A 6 -5.00 6.26 20.14
N THR A 7 -4.50 6.20 18.90
CA THR A 7 -4.89 7.16 17.88
C THR A 7 -5.96 6.53 17.00
N VAL A 8 -7.04 7.24 16.76
CA VAL A 8 -8.12 6.78 15.89
C VAL A 8 -8.17 7.65 14.64
N VAL A 9 -8.19 7.03 13.48
CA VAL A 9 -8.38 7.71 12.20
C VAL A 9 -9.74 7.28 11.66
N ARG A 10 -10.65 8.25 11.51
CA ARG A 10 -11.96 7.98 10.92
C ARG A 10 -11.84 7.92 9.40
N GLY A 11 -12.41 6.88 8.80
CA GLY A 11 -12.27 6.66 7.37
C GLY A 11 -12.81 7.81 6.52
N ASP A 12 -13.88 8.47 6.97
CA ASP A 12 -14.46 9.59 6.26
C ASP A 12 -13.72 10.91 6.49
N ALA A 13 -12.85 10.99 7.50
CA ALA A 13 -12.07 12.18 7.78
C ALA A 13 -10.72 12.18 7.06
N ALA A 14 -10.20 11.00 6.70
CA ALA A 14 -8.95 10.90 5.96
C ALA A 14 -9.22 11.07 4.46
N ALA A 15 -8.44 11.92 3.80
CA ALA A 15 -8.65 12.25 2.40
C ALA A 15 -7.92 11.30 1.46
N TRP A 16 -8.56 10.98 0.33
CA TRP A 16 -7.90 10.33 -0.80
C TRP A 16 -7.09 11.34 -1.58
N ARG A 17 -5.92 10.94 -2.02
CA ARG A 17 -5.03 11.77 -2.84
C ARG A 17 -4.56 10.95 -4.03
N ALA A 18 -4.68 11.53 -5.24
CA ALA A 18 -4.17 10.88 -6.43
C ALA A 18 -2.65 10.83 -6.38
N LEU A 19 -2.09 9.67 -6.74
CA LEU A 19 -0.64 9.52 -6.93
C LEU A 19 -0.27 9.94 -8.36
N PRO A 20 1.02 10.18 -8.63
CA PRO A 20 1.46 10.49 -10.01
C PRO A 20 1.14 9.36 -10.99
N THR A 21 1.07 8.11 -10.51
CA THR A 21 0.70 6.97 -11.36
C THR A 21 -0.79 7.03 -11.69
N PRO A 22 -1.16 7.02 -12.98
CA PRO A 22 -2.57 7.10 -13.39
C PRO A 22 -3.41 5.96 -12.78
N GLY A 23 -4.60 6.31 -12.29
CA GLY A 23 -5.56 5.35 -11.76
C GLY A 23 -5.24 4.84 -10.36
N VAL A 24 -4.26 5.43 -9.67
CA VAL A 24 -3.89 5.00 -8.33
C VAL A 24 -4.05 6.16 -7.36
N SER A 25 -4.73 5.91 -6.23
CA SER A 25 -4.94 6.89 -5.17
C SER A 25 -4.54 6.30 -3.83
N ILE A 26 -4.16 7.16 -2.91
CA ILE A 26 -3.72 6.77 -1.57
C ILE A 26 -4.51 7.51 -0.50
N LYS A 27 -4.82 6.80 0.57
CA LYS A 27 -5.35 7.39 1.80
C LYS A 27 -4.41 6.98 2.93
N VAL A 28 -3.64 7.93 3.44
CA VAL A 28 -2.68 7.65 4.53
C VAL A 28 -3.44 7.59 5.84
N LEU A 29 -3.30 6.49 6.56
CA LEU A 29 -3.93 6.29 7.86
C LEU A 29 -2.97 6.62 8.99
N ARG A 30 -1.70 6.28 8.83
CA ARG A 30 -0.67 6.58 9.81
C ARG A 30 0.67 6.75 9.10
N ASP A 31 1.40 7.78 9.49
CA ASP A 31 2.71 8.06 8.92
C ASP A 31 3.62 8.50 10.08
N ASP A 32 4.61 7.66 10.40
CA ASP A 32 5.55 7.93 11.48
C ASP A 32 6.79 8.61 10.90
N LYS A 33 6.94 9.89 11.19
CA LYS A 33 8.04 10.70 10.66
C LYS A 33 9.40 10.29 11.21
N GLU A 34 9.44 9.68 12.38
CA GLU A 34 10.70 9.28 12.99
C GLU A 34 11.25 7.98 12.39
N THR A 35 10.38 7.00 12.16
CA THR A 35 10.79 5.69 11.65
C THR A 35 10.61 5.54 10.15
N GLY A 36 9.74 6.34 9.55
CA GLY A 36 9.34 6.18 8.15
C GLY A 36 8.26 5.12 7.96
N GLU A 37 7.76 4.52 9.05
CA GLU A 37 6.67 3.55 8.94
C GLU A 37 5.39 4.23 8.49
N SER A 38 4.67 3.58 7.59
CA SER A 38 3.42 4.10 7.08
C SER A 38 2.40 2.99 6.91
N THR A 39 1.14 3.31 7.24
CA THR A 39 -0.01 2.44 6.99
C THR A 39 -1.01 3.23 6.17
N PHE A 40 -1.46 2.64 5.07
CA PHE A 40 -2.28 3.36 4.10
C PHE A 40 -3.18 2.42 3.32
N LEU A 41 -4.22 3.01 2.72
CA LEU A 41 -5.04 2.35 1.72
C LEU A 41 -4.58 2.80 0.34
N LEU A 42 -4.54 1.86 -0.60
CA LEU A 42 -4.35 2.16 -2.02
C LEU A 42 -5.61 1.71 -2.76
N ARG A 43 -6.05 2.56 -3.67
CA ARG A 43 -7.15 2.25 -4.57
C ARG A 43 -6.62 2.28 -6.00
N PHE A 44 -6.81 1.17 -6.70
CA PHE A 44 -6.45 1.04 -8.11
C PHE A 44 -7.73 1.01 -8.92
N GLU A 45 -7.82 1.85 -9.93
CA GLU A 45 -8.89 1.75 -10.92
C GLU A 45 -8.66 0.52 -11.80
N SER A 46 -9.72 0.05 -12.43
CA SER A 46 -9.65 -1.07 -13.36
C SER A 46 -8.55 -0.84 -14.42
N GLY A 47 -7.67 -1.81 -14.58
CA GLY A 47 -6.57 -1.74 -15.53
C GLY A 47 -5.35 -0.95 -15.07
N ALA A 48 -5.38 -0.35 -13.90
CA ALA A 48 -4.25 0.43 -13.39
C ALA A 48 -3.08 -0.45 -12.99
N HIS A 49 -1.89 0.13 -12.99
CA HIS A 49 -0.68 -0.55 -12.55
C HIS A 49 0.25 0.45 -11.86
N PHE A 50 1.13 -0.08 -11.02
CA PHE A 50 2.14 0.70 -10.32
C PHE A 50 3.52 0.19 -10.75
N PRO A 51 4.47 1.11 -11.02
CA PRO A 51 5.77 0.71 -11.54
C PRO A 51 6.57 -0.15 -10.57
N ALA A 52 7.56 -0.86 -11.11
CA ALA A 52 8.45 -1.67 -10.29
C ALA A 52 9.10 -0.82 -9.21
N HIS A 53 9.14 -1.33 -8.00
CA HIS A 53 9.67 -0.61 -6.85
C HIS A 53 10.29 -1.57 -5.85
N ASN A 54 11.14 -1.02 -4.99
CA ASN A 54 11.81 -1.74 -3.93
C ASN A 54 11.19 -1.36 -2.59
N HIS A 55 11.09 -2.33 -1.70
CA HIS A 55 10.65 -2.12 -0.32
C HIS A 55 11.83 -2.33 0.63
N PRO A 56 12.60 -1.29 0.96
CA PRO A 56 13.77 -1.43 1.83
C PRO A 56 13.47 -2.09 3.18
N GLY A 57 12.30 -1.81 3.73
CA GLY A 57 11.85 -2.41 5.00
C GLY A 57 10.88 -3.57 4.86
N GLY A 58 10.57 -3.97 3.63
CA GLY A 58 9.52 -4.93 3.38
C GLY A 58 8.14 -4.29 3.33
N GLU A 59 7.10 -5.11 3.19
CA GLU A 59 5.72 -4.63 3.09
C GLU A 59 4.74 -5.72 3.48
N GLN A 60 3.65 -5.32 4.10
CA GLN A 60 2.49 -6.18 4.30
C GLN A 60 1.32 -5.60 3.51
N VAL A 61 0.62 -6.45 2.78
CA VAL A 61 -0.54 -6.07 1.98
C VAL A 61 -1.71 -6.99 2.32
N PHE A 62 -2.88 -6.39 2.53
CA PHE A 62 -4.13 -7.13 2.68
C PHE A 62 -5.13 -6.59 1.67
N VAL A 63 -5.63 -7.45 0.79
CA VAL A 63 -6.60 -7.05 -0.24
C VAL A 63 -7.99 -7.00 0.37
N LEU A 64 -8.63 -5.84 0.30
CA LEU A 64 -9.97 -5.62 0.84
C LEU A 64 -11.04 -5.86 -0.22
N GLU A 65 -10.79 -5.42 -1.45
CA GLU A 65 -11.74 -5.55 -2.58
C GLU A 65 -10.97 -5.75 -3.87
N GLY A 66 -11.56 -6.49 -4.79
CA GLY A 66 -11.04 -6.63 -6.15
C GLY A 66 -9.93 -7.66 -6.30
N ASP A 67 -9.04 -7.38 -7.23
CA ASP A 67 -7.95 -8.29 -7.59
C ASP A 67 -6.63 -7.52 -7.70
N LEU A 68 -5.53 -8.22 -7.44
CA LEU A 68 -4.21 -7.61 -7.50
C LEU A 68 -3.20 -8.65 -7.99
N GLN A 69 -2.39 -8.25 -8.98
CA GLN A 69 -1.26 -9.03 -9.44
C GLN A 69 0.01 -8.39 -8.89
N ILE A 70 0.72 -9.11 -8.03
CA ILE A 70 2.01 -8.67 -7.48
C ILE A 70 3.05 -9.71 -7.86
N GLY A 71 3.97 -9.35 -8.76
CA GLY A 71 4.92 -10.30 -9.29
C GLY A 71 4.19 -11.48 -9.93
N ARG A 72 4.40 -12.68 -9.41
CA ARG A 72 3.74 -13.90 -9.90
C ARG A 72 2.45 -14.22 -9.17
N GLU A 73 2.18 -13.53 -8.08
CA GLU A 73 1.04 -13.83 -7.22
C GLU A 73 -0.18 -13.04 -7.65
N ARG A 74 -1.31 -13.74 -7.78
CA ARG A 74 -2.60 -13.12 -8.02
C ARG A 74 -3.43 -13.19 -6.75
N LEU A 75 -3.80 -12.04 -6.23
CA LEU A 75 -4.51 -11.92 -4.97
C LEU A 75 -5.95 -11.49 -5.21
N ARG A 76 -6.83 -11.91 -4.31
CA ARG A 76 -8.24 -11.51 -4.26
C ARG A 76 -8.56 -10.95 -2.90
N ALA A 77 -9.77 -10.40 -2.75
CA ALA A 77 -10.24 -9.91 -1.45
C ALA A 77 -10.06 -10.98 -0.37
N GLY A 78 -9.47 -10.60 0.75
CA GLY A 78 -9.17 -11.48 1.85
C GLY A 78 -7.76 -12.09 1.84
N ASP A 79 -7.01 -11.89 0.75
CA ASP A 79 -5.65 -12.44 0.66
C ASP A 79 -4.63 -11.48 1.27
N TYR A 80 -3.59 -12.06 1.82
CA TYR A 80 -2.49 -11.36 2.48
C TYR A 80 -1.15 -11.69 1.83
N LEU A 81 -0.32 -10.67 1.63
CA LEU A 81 1.03 -10.85 1.11
C LEU A 81 2.05 -10.18 2.02
N TYR A 82 3.11 -10.89 2.31
CA TYR A 82 4.28 -10.31 2.98
C TYR A 82 5.46 -10.27 2.01
N THR A 83 6.05 -9.10 1.85
CA THR A 83 7.27 -8.92 1.06
C THR A 83 8.41 -8.63 2.03
N PRO A 84 9.47 -9.44 2.05
CA PRO A 84 10.59 -9.21 2.96
C PRO A 84 11.40 -7.96 2.55
N PRO A 85 12.25 -7.44 3.45
CA PRO A 85 13.08 -6.29 3.13
C PRO A 85 13.84 -6.46 1.82
N ASN A 86 13.86 -5.40 1.03
CA ASN A 86 14.47 -5.33 -0.30
C ASN A 86 13.77 -6.20 -1.36
N GLY A 87 12.57 -6.68 -1.08
CA GLY A 87 11.76 -7.31 -2.10
C GLY A 87 11.32 -6.29 -3.14
N LYS A 88 11.35 -6.68 -4.41
CA LYS A 88 11.02 -5.82 -5.54
C LYS A 88 9.87 -6.42 -6.33
N HIS A 89 8.90 -5.60 -6.70
CA HIS A 89 7.79 -6.06 -7.53
C HIS A 89 7.11 -4.90 -8.23
N ALA A 90 6.40 -5.24 -9.30
CA ALA A 90 5.44 -4.35 -9.94
C ALA A 90 4.04 -4.86 -9.62
N VAL A 91 3.06 -3.97 -9.67
CA VAL A 91 1.69 -4.26 -9.26
C VAL A 91 0.73 -3.88 -10.38
N SER A 92 -0.28 -4.70 -10.62
CA SER A 92 -1.34 -4.41 -11.58
C SER A 92 -2.67 -4.99 -11.11
N THR A 93 -3.75 -4.51 -11.71
CA THR A 93 -5.09 -5.04 -11.46
C THR A 93 -5.88 -5.09 -12.77
N GLU A 94 -6.77 -6.06 -12.90
CA GLU A 94 -7.69 -6.11 -14.04
C GLU A 94 -8.99 -5.38 -13.72
N GLY A 95 -9.61 -5.73 -12.62
CA GLY A 95 -10.94 -5.22 -12.25
C GLY A 95 -10.96 -4.10 -11.25
N GLY A 96 -9.79 -3.66 -10.80
CA GLY A 96 -9.68 -2.69 -9.73
C GLY A 96 -9.37 -3.36 -8.40
N CYS A 97 -8.87 -2.57 -7.46
CA CYS A 97 -8.44 -3.10 -6.18
C CYS A 97 -8.50 -2.03 -5.09
N LEU A 98 -8.87 -2.45 -3.89
CA LEU A 98 -8.67 -1.66 -2.68
C LEU A 98 -7.85 -2.53 -1.74
N LEU A 99 -6.70 -2.02 -1.30
CA LEU A 99 -5.84 -2.76 -0.38
C LEU A 99 -5.41 -1.90 0.81
N LEU A 100 -5.06 -2.58 1.89
CA LEU A 100 -4.41 -1.98 3.06
C LEU A 100 -2.96 -2.43 3.05
N ALA A 101 -2.03 -1.50 3.22
CA ALA A 101 -0.62 -1.81 3.26
C ALA A 101 0.07 -1.14 4.44
N THR A 102 1.12 -1.81 4.93
CA THR A 102 2.02 -1.23 5.93
C THR A 102 3.44 -1.42 5.46
N THR A 103 4.21 -0.33 5.42
CA THR A 103 5.62 -0.34 5.07
C THR A 103 6.44 0.21 6.23
N PRO A 104 7.40 -0.56 6.79
CA PRO A 104 8.25 -0.05 7.87
C PRO A 104 9.15 1.11 7.44
N LYS A 105 9.45 1.20 6.14
CA LYS A 105 10.28 2.24 5.54
C LYS A 105 9.70 2.66 4.20
N PRO A 106 10.00 3.88 3.73
CA PRO A 106 9.54 4.34 2.42
C PRO A 106 9.99 3.42 1.28
N ILE A 107 9.20 3.34 0.24
CA ILE A 107 9.54 2.56 -0.96
C ILE A 107 10.50 3.35 -1.85
N GLU A 108 11.18 2.64 -2.74
CA GLU A 108 12.05 3.21 -3.76
C GLU A 108 11.54 2.81 -5.13
N ILE A 109 11.21 3.79 -5.97
CA ILE A 109 10.79 3.51 -7.35
C ILE A 109 12.03 3.14 -8.15
N LEU A 110 11.97 2.00 -8.86
CA LEU A 110 13.08 1.56 -9.69
C LEU A 110 13.03 2.26 -11.04
N LYS A 111 14.16 2.80 -11.45
CA LYS A 111 14.28 3.43 -12.77
C LYS A 111 14.68 2.37 -13.79
N ALA A 112 14.06 2.49 -14.95
CA ALA A 112 14.42 1.64 -16.08
C ALA A 112 15.80 2.02 -16.63
#